data_8ce31f9f48d838df5207196bf1b670af
#
_entry.id   8ce31f9f48d838df5207196bf1b670af
#
_cell.length_a   1.000
_cell.length_b   1.000
_cell.length_c   1.000
_cell.angle_alpha   90.00
_cell.angle_beta   90.00
_cell.angle_gamma   90.00
#
_symmetry.space_group_name_H-M   'P 1'
#
loop_
_entity.id
_entity.type
_entity.pdbx_description
1 polymer ?
#
loop_
_entity_poly.entity_id
_entity_poly.type
_entity_poly.pdbx_seq_one_letter_code
_entity_poly.pdbx_strand_id
1 'polypeptide(L)'
;MDINLLDDSQLALLCQLTAESGSVVATVHKSPDGDAIGSMLAWAQYLQALGKEVTCVIPDAAPDFLMWLPGSQTLLRYDKHPDRVKEAFDKADLVCCLDYNDLSRTGELADVIAQSKAPRLLIDHHVGPTVEAALSVSHPAMSSTSELVFRLLWQLGAYDEMTLQMAQCIYCGMMTDTGAFTYNSNAPAVYLIISHLLEKGVDKDRVYNRVYHNYSPQAIKFRSYVIFKKLRVLPASHAAYYTVTRDEMRRFQFVRGDLEGVVNIPQKIKKLKLSISLREDTEKDQVIRVSLRSGNGFHCRKMAEEFFHGGGHEDAAGGRLECSIEEAEQVVLRAIMAYKEQLR
;
A
#
# COMPACT_ATOMS: atom_id res chain seq x y z
N MET A 1 18.26 -17.35 12.53
CA MET A 1 18.09 -16.67 11.22
C MET A 1 18.29 -15.20 11.49
N ASP A 2 19.19 -14.55 10.77
CA ASP A 2 19.41 -13.11 10.90
C ASP A 2 18.30 -12.36 10.18
N ILE A 3 17.63 -11.44 10.87
CA ILE A 3 16.60 -10.56 10.33
C ILE A 3 17.01 -9.09 10.37
N ASN A 4 18.27 -8.79 10.65
CA ASN A 4 18.82 -7.45 10.63
C ASN A 4 18.81 -6.88 9.20
N LEU A 5 18.63 -5.56 9.09
CA LEU A 5 18.58 -4.82 7.83
C LEU A 5 19.74 -3.85 7.69
N LEU A 6 20.11 -3.20 8.79
CA LEU A 6 21.05 -2.08 8.81
C LEU A 6 22.43 -2.57 9.26
N ASP A 7 23.46 -2.01 8.67
CA ASP A 7 24.80 -2.08 9.25
C ASP A 7 24.92 -1.17 10.49
N ASP A 8 26.04 -1.27 11.21
CA ASP A 8 26.24 -0.55 12.46
C ASP A 8 26.19 0.98 12.27
N SER A 9 26.64 1.49 11.12
CA SER A 9 26.64 2.93 10.83
C SER A 9 25.23 3.44 10.54
N GLN A 10 24.45 2.69 9.79
CA GLN A 10 23.05 3.00 9.50
C GLN A 10 22.19 2.91 10.77
N LEU A 11 22.44 1.88 11.61
CA LEU A 11 21.74 1.74 12.89
C LEU A 11 22.06 2.91 13.84
N ALA A 12 23.33 3.30 13.93
CA ALA A 12 23.74 4.46 14.73
C ALA A 12 23.07 5.76 14.24
N LEU A 13 22.98 5.96 12.90
CA LEU A 13 22.30 7.11 12.32
C LEU A 13 20.79 7.08 12.59
N LEU A 14 20.14 5.92 12.52
CA LEU A 14 18.73 5.77 12.89
C LEU A 14 18.48 6.13 14.35
N CYS A 15 19.33 5.64 15.26
CA CYS A 15 19.28 5.98 16.68
C CYS A 15 19.46 7.50 16.90
N GLN A 16 20.42 8.12 16.20
CA GLN A 16 20.65 9.55 16.28
C GLN A 16 19.44 10.35 15.81
N LEU A 17 18.93 10.10 14.59
CA LEU A 17 17.76 10.79 14.02
C LEU A 17 16.55 10.68 14.94
N THR A 18 16.30 9.51 15.53
CA THR A 18 15.18 9.33 16.46
C THR A 18 15.42 9.98 17.81
N ALA A 19 16.65 9.99 18.33
CA ALA A 19 16.98 10.61 19.63
C ALA A 19 16.88 12.14 19.58
N GLU A 20 17.41 12.75 18.51
CA GLU A 20 17.47 14.22 18.35
C GLU A 20 16.09 14.85 18.02
N SER A 21 15.13 14.06 17.53
CA SER A 21 13.81 14.57 17.16
C SER A 21 12.87 14.63 18.37
N GLY A 22 12.15 15.74 18.53
CA GLY A 22 11.04 15.88 19.50
C GLY A 22 9.68 15.76 18.83
N SER A 23 9.53 16.40 17.67
CA SER A 23 8.30 16.41 16.86
C SER A 23 8.52 15.68 15.53
N VAL A 24 7.73 14.66 15.26
CA VAL A 24 7.88 13.80 14.09
C VAL A 24 6.60 13.78 13.26
N VAL A 25 6.73 13.93 11.95
CA VAL A 25 5.64 13.64 11.01
C VAL A 25 5.91 12.29 10.34
N ALA A 26 4.95 11.38 10.41
CA ALA A 26 4.95 10.13 9.67
C ALA A 26 3.93 10.22 8.52
N THR A 27 4.32 9.85 7.30
CA THR A 27 3.46 9.99 6.11
C THR A 27 3.59 8.79 5.19
N VAL A 28 2.56 8.56 4.38
CA VAL A 28 2.39 7.42 3.47
C VAL A 28 1.90 7.87 2.10
N HIS A 29 1.80 6.93 1.15
CA HIS A 29 1.31 7.23 -0.20
C HIS A 29 -0.19 7.58 -0.25
N LYS A 30 -0.61 8.20 -1.36
CA LYS A 30 -2.01 8.49 -1.67
C LYS A 30 -2.79 7.19 -1.89
N SER A 31 -4.05 7.19 -1.47
CA SER A 31 -4.89 5.98 -1.44
C SER A 31 -4.25 4.86 -0.59
N PRO A 32 -3.93 5.17 0.68
CA PRO A 32 -3.16 4.27 1.52
C PRO A 32 -3.89 2.95 1.71
N ASP A 33 -3.13 1.88 1.69
CA ASP A 33 -3.58 0.51 1.92
C ASP A 33 -3.23 0.02 3.33
N GLY A 34 -3.31 -1.29 3.55
CA GLY A 34 -3.06 -1.85 4.87
C GLY A 34 -1.60 -1.82 5.25
N ASP A 35 -0.66 -1.89 4.31
CA ASP A 35 0.77 -1.81 4.60
C ASP A 35 1.18 -0.38 4.92
N ALA A 36 0.72 0.60 4.13
CA ALA A 36 0.94 2.01 4.39
C ALA A 36 0.45 2.41 5.80
N ILE A 37 -0.80 2.08 6.14
CA ILE A 37 -1.38 2.43 7.45
C ILE A 37 -0.75 1.60 8.58
N GLY A 38 -0.54 0.30 8.38
CA GLY A 38 0.03 -0.59 9.38
C GLY A 38 1.46 -0.22 9.76
N SER A 39 2.33 -0.02 8.78
CA SER A 39 3.72 0.38 9.00
C SER A 39 3.82 1.74 9.70
N MET A 40 3.05 2.74 9.21
CA MET A 40 3.05 4.07 9.81
C MET A 40 2.57 4.07 11.26
N LEU A 41 1.46 3.39 11.56
CA LEU A 41 0.91 3.37 12.92
C LEU A 41 1.82 2.59 13.88
N ALA A 42 2.44 1.50 13.44
CA ALA A 42 3.39 0.76 14.28
C ALA A 42 4.64 1.59 14.59
N TRP A 43 5.21 2.24 13.57
CA TRP A 43 6.38 3.11 13.75
C TRP A 43 6.07 4.32 14.62
N ALA A 44 4.91 4.95 14.42
CA ALA A 44 4.46 6.06 15.24
C ALA A 44 4.30 5.68 16.72
N GLN A 45 3.70 4.53 17.02
CA GLN A 45 3.55 4.05 18.40
C GLN A 45 4.89 3.77 19.06
N TYR A 46 5.88 3.25 18.32
CA TYR A 46 7.24 3.10 18.82
C TYR A 46 7.88 4.45 19.20
N LEU A 47 7.81 5.44 18.30
CA LEU A 47 8.34 6.77 18.56
C LEU A 47 7.63 7.46 19.73
N GLN A 48 6.31 7.29 19.85
CA GLN A 48 5.53 7.78 20.99
C GLN A 48 5.96 7.12 22.31
N ALA A 49 6.30 5.83 22.30
CA ALA A 49 6.84 5.14 23.47
C ALA A 49 8.22 5.70 23.90
N LEU A 50 8.98 6.26 22.95
CA LEU A 50 10.20 7.02 23.22
C LEU A 50 9.96 8.49 23.68
N GLY A 51 8.69 8.87 23.88
CA GLY A 51 8.31 10.22 24.31
C GLY A 51 8.27 11.27 23.21
N LYS A 52 8.23 10.86 21.91
CA LYS A 52 8.15 11.80 20.79
C LYS A 52 6.71 12.22 20.52
N GLU A 53 6.51 13.47 20.07
CA GLU A 53 5.24 13.95 19.55
C GLU A 53 5.14 13.51 18.08
N VAL A 54 4.21 12.60 17.75
CA VAL A 54 4.09 12.04 16.39
C VAL A 54 2.76 12.40 15.78
N THR A 55 2.81 13.06 14.61
CA THR A 55 1.64 13.33 13.77
C THR A 55 1.64 12.39 12.57
N CYS A 56 0.66 11.49 12.51
CA CYS A 56 0.45 10.61 11.35
C CYS A 56 -0.38 11.33 10.28
N VAL A 57 0.22 11.61 9.13
CA VAL A 57 -0.40 12.35 8.02
C VAL A 57 -0.67 11.41 6.85
N ILE A 58 -1.92 11.42 6.36
CA ILE A 58 -2.31 10.69 5.16
C ILE A 58 -2.81 11.66 4.08
N PRO A 59 -2.46 11.45 2.79
CA PRO A 59 -2.89 12.34 1.71
C PRO A 59 -4.41 12.43 1.55
N ASP A 60 -5.09 11.28 1.66
CA ASP A 60 -6.53 11.14 1.49
C ASP A 60 -7.09 10.05 2.42
N ALA A 61 -8.40 9.73 2.32
CA ALA A 61 -9.04 8.78 3.24
C ALA A 61 -8.45 7.38 3.16
N ALA A 62 -8.13 6.80 4.32
CA ALA A 62 -7.88 5.36 4.44
C ALA A 62 -9.17 4.55 4.20
N PRO A 63 -9.06 3.29 3.76
CA PRO A 63 -10.20 2.39 3.65
C PRO A 63 -10.87 2.13 5.01
N ASP A 64 -12.21 2.03 5.04
CA ASP A 64 -12.98 1.83 6.28
C ASP A 64 -12.57 0.57 7.02
N PHE A 65 -12.19 -0.49 6.30
CA PHE A 65 -11.76 -1.76 6.90
C PHE A 65 -10.42 -1.69 7.65
N LEU A 66 -9.71 -0.55 7.61
CA LEU A 66 -8.49 -0.29 8.38
C LEU A 66 -8.73 0.61 9.61
N MET A 67 -9.91 1.24 9.72
CA MET A 67 -10.20 2.20 10.79
C MET A 67 -10.34 1.59 12.20
N TRP A 68 -10.21 0.27 12.32
CA TRP A 68 -10.11 -0.44 13.60
C TRP A 68 -8.67 -0.55 14.12
N LEU A 69 -7.65 -0.27 13.29
CA LEU A 69 -6.26 -0.33 13.72
C LEU A 69 -6.00 0.67 14.84
N PRO A 70 -5.23 0.28 15.88
CA PRO A 70 -4.88 1.17 16.97
C PRO A 70 -4.16 2.43 16.47
N GLY A 71 -4.67 3.60 16.83
CA GLY A 71 -4.14 4.89 16.38
C GLY A 71 -4.79 5.44 15.09
N SER A 72 -5.60 4.67 14.36
CA SER A 72 -6.23 5.14 13.12
C SER A 72 -7.17 6.34 13.29
N GLN A 73 -7.70 6.54 14.51
CA GLN A 73 -8.60 7.66 14.83
C GLN A 73 -7.89 9.03 14.88
N THR A 74 -6.56 9.04 14.97
CA THR A 74 -5.75 10.26 15.05
C THR A 74 -5.11 10.65 13.72
N LEU A 75 -5.40 9.91 12.64
CA LEU A 75 -4.86 10.18 11.31
C LEU A 75 -5.30 11.56 10.81
N LEU A 76 -4.32 12.42 10.49
CA LEU A 76 -4.54 13.76 9.96
C LEU A 76 -4.57 13.70 8.43
N ARG A 77 -5.72 14.02 7.85
CA ARG A 77 -5.93 13.97 6.39
C ARG A 77 -5.56 15.31 5.75
N TYR A 78 -4.67 15.26 4.77
CA TYR A 78 -4.27 16.47 4.03
C TYR A 78 -5.41 17.04 3.18
N ASP A 79 -6.18 16.21 2.51
CA ASP A 79 -7.33 16.62 1.67
C ASP A 79 -8.45 17.33 2.46
N LYS A 80 -8.46 17.21 3.79
CA LYS A 80 -9.46 17.85 4.67
C LYS A 80 -8.88 18.98 5.51
N HIS A 81 -7.62 18.88 5.89
CA HIS A 81 -6.98 19.79 6.84
C HIS A 81 -5.60 20.23 6.36
N PRO A 82 -5.46 20.82 5.14
CA PRO A 82 -4.16 21.13 4.56
C PRO A 82 -3.32 22.10 5.44
N ASP A 83 -3.95 23.09 6.08
CA ASP A 83 -3.24 24.06 6.90
C ASP A 83 -2.68 23.42 8.16
N ARG A 84 -3.44 22.53 8.83
CA ARG A 84 -2.95 21.80 10.01
C ARG A 84 -1.80 20.84 9.65
N VAL A 85 -1.85 20.25 8.46
CA VAL A 85 -0.76 19.40 7.97
C VAL A 85 0.48 20.24 7.73
N LYS A 86 0.38 21.39 7.05
CA LYS A 86 1.52 22.31 6.85
C LYS A 86 2.12 22.74 8.19
N GLU A 87 1.29 23.11 9.16
CA GLU A 87 1.75 23.47 10.51
C GLU A 87 2.51 22.32 11.19
N ALA A 88 2.08 21.06 11.01
CA ALA A 88 2.78 19.89 11.53
C ALA A 88 4.16 19.71 10.87
N PHE A 89 4.25 19.90 9.55
CA PHE A 89 5.53 19.83 8.83
C PHE A 89 6.48 20.98 9.19
N ASP A 90 5.96 22.19 9.44
CA ASP A 90 6.75 23.35 9.85
C ASP A 90 7.39 23.16 11.24
N LYS A 91 6.76 22.38 12.10
CA LYS A 91 7.24 22.05 13.46
C LYS A 91 8.07 20.77 13.53
N ALA A 92 8.09 19.99 12.46
CA ALA A 92 8.74 18.69 12.49
C ALA A 92 10.27 18.80 12.55
N ASP A 93 10.86 17.98 13.41
CA ASP A 93 12.30 17.74 13.48
C ASP A 93 12.73 16.55 12.63
N LEU A 94 11.76 15.67 12.27
CA LEU A 94 11.97 14.49 11.43
C LEU A 94 10.70 14.20 10.63
N VAL A 95 10.86 13.86 9.35
CA VAL A 95 9.79 13.34 8.50
C VAL A 95 10.07 11.87 8.17
N CYS A 96 9.22 10.97 8.62
CA CYS A 96 9.27 9.55 8.28
C CYS A 96 8.40 9.30 7.04
N CYS A 97 9.02 8.89 5.96
CA CYS A 97 8.40 8.54 4.69
C CYS A 97 8.24 7.02 4.64
N LEU A 98 7.00 6.51 4.76
CA LEU A 98 6.74 5.08 4.81
C LEU A 98 5.93 4.62 3.59
N ASP A 99 6.35 3.51 3.01
CA ASP A 99 5.65 2.80 1.95
C ASP A 99 5.47 3.57 0.64
N TYR A 100 6.44 4.42 0.33
CA TYR A 100 6.55 5.04 -0.99
C TYR A 100 8.00 5.37 -1.35
N ASN A 101 8.36 5.10 -2.59
CA ASN A 101 9.70 5.30 -3.14
C ASN A 101 9.90 6.67 -3.80
N ASP A 102 8.81 7.39 -4.10
CA ASP A 102 8.81 8.67 -4.81
C ASP A 102 7.73 9.59 -4.26
N LEU A 103 8.05 10.91 -4.12
CA LEU A 103 7.11 11.89 -3.56
C LEU A 103 5.81 12.02 -4.37
N SER A 104 5.85 11.80 -5.68
CA SER A 104 4.66 11.86 -6.53
C SER A 104 3.56 10.87 -6.10
N ARG A 105 3.95 9.77 -5.43
CA ARG A 105 2.98 8.82 -4.86
C ARG A 105 2.15 9.39 -3.71
N THR A 106 2.58 10.49 -3.11
CA THR A 106 1.82 11.18 -2.06
C THR A 106 0.80 12.19 -2.62
N GLY A 107 0.75 12.36 -3.96
CA GLY A 107 -0.18 13.28 -4.62
C GLY A 107 0.08 14.72 -4.26
N GLU A 108 -0.95 15.46 -3.85
CA GLU A 108 -0.85 16.91 -3.52
C GLU A 108 -0.01 17.18 -2.25
N LEU A 109 0.24 16.19 -1.42
CA LEU A 109 1.11 16.30 -0.26
C LEU A 109 2.60 16.37 -0.65
N ALA A 110 2.97 15.96 -1.86
CA ALA A 110 4.34 15.93 -2.35
C ALA A 110 5.09 17.26 -2.16
N ASP A 111 4.44 18.37 -2.50
CA ASP A 111 5.04 19.72 -2.40
C ASP A 111 5.30 20.10 -0.94
N VAL A 112 4.41 19.72 -0.02
CA VAL A 112 4.58 20.00 1.42
C VAL A 112 5.77 19.20 1.97
N ILE A 113 5.89 17.93 1.60
CA ILE A 113 7.04 17.10 2.00
C ILE A 113 8.34 17.65 1.39
N ALA A 114 8.32 18.05 0.12
CA ALA A 114 9.51 18.58 -0.56
C ALA A 114 10.01 19.90 0.06
N GLN A 115 9.09 20.75 0.51
CA GLN A 115 9.41 22.04 1.14
C GLN A 115 9.84 21.93 2.60
N SER A 116 9.59 20.81 3.27
CA SER A 116 10.01 20.60 4.65
C SER A 116 11.53 20.61 4.77
N LYS A 117 12.03 21.33 5.79
CA LYS A 117 13.47 21.41 6.11
C LYS A 117 13.95 20.29 7.03
N ALA A 118 13.03 19.55 7.62
CA ALA A 118 13.36 18.44 8.51
C ALA A 118 14.05 17.30 7.72
N PRO A 119 15.05 16.63 8.29
CA PRO A 119 15.63 15.44 7.70
C PRO A 119 14.55 14.39 7.47
N ARG A 120 14.74 13.56 6.43
CA ARG A 120 13.81 12.48 6.10
C ARG A 120 14.42 11.14 6.44
N LEU A 121 13.58 10.26 6.99
CA LEU A 121 13.82 8.83 7.12
C LEU A 121 12.89 8.12 6.14
N LEU A 122 13.45 7.43 5.16
CA LEU A 122 12.69 6.59 4.24
C LEU A 122 12.68 5.15 4.73
N ILE A 123 11.48 4.56 4.86
CA ILE A 123 11.27 3.12 5.13
C ILE A 123 10.33 2.59 4.05
N ASP A 124 10.86 1.84 3.09
CA ASP A 124 10.09 1.48 1.89
C ASP A 124 10.59 0.19 1.24
N HIS A 125 9.69 -0.61 0.69
CA HIS A 125 10.04 -1.83 -0.02
C HIS A 125 9.80 -1.75 -1.54
N HIS A 126 9.49 -0.58 -2.07
CA HIS A 126 9.34 -0.40 -3.51
C HIS A 126 10.70 -0.24 -4.21
N VAL A 127 10.76 -0.63 -5.48
CA VAL A 127 11.98 -0.52 -6.30
C VAL A 127 12.24 0.91 -6.77
N GLY A 128 13.52 1.30 -6.81
CA GLY A 128 13.96 2.57 -7.38
C GLY A 128 13.57 3.78 -6.53
N PRO A 129 14.01 3.90 -5.27
CA PRO A 129 13.69 5.05 -4.43
C PRO A 129 14.33 6.32 -5.00
N THR A 130 13.54 7.40 -5.06
CA THR A 130 13.95 8.74 -5.48
C THR A 130 13.79 9.77 -4.38
N VAL A 131 13.20 9.39 -3.24
CA VAL A 131 13.06 10.26 -2.07
C VAL A 131 14.44 10.53 -1.48
N GLU A 132 14.86 11.80 -1.49
CA GLU A 132 16.07 12.23 -0.79
C GLU A 132 15.84 12.14 0.72
N ALA A 133 16.63 11.32 1.40
CA ALA A 133 16.52 11.06 2.83
C ALA A 133 17.88 11.05 3.51
N ALA A 134 17.95 11.50 4.78
CA ALA A 134 19.14 11.39 5.61
C ALA A 134 19.50 9.92 5.86
N LEU A 135 18.50 9.07 6.01
CA LEU A 135 18.64 7.61 6.03
C LEU A 135 17.55 6.98 5.14
N SER A 136 17.99 6.12 4.23
CA SER A 136 17.10 5.34 3.36
C SER A 136 17.19 3.86 3.72
N VAL A 137 16.09 3.31 4.25
CA VAL A 137 15.88 1.89 4.51
C VAL A 137 14.99 1.35 3.40
N SER A 138 15.58 1.07 2.24
CA SER A 138 14.86 0.61 1.05
C SER A 138 15.29 -0.81 0.70
N HIS A 139 14.35 -1.77 0.82
CA HIS A 139 14.60 -3.19 0.59
C HIS A 139 13.48 -3.84 -0.25
N PRO A 140 13.56 -3.79 -1.59
CA PRO A 140 12.52 -4.32 -2.47
C PRO A 140 12.28 -5.85 -2.39
N ALA A 141 13.21 -6.57 -1.78
CA ALA A 141 13.07 -8.01 -1.57
C ALA A 141 12.19 -8.39 -0.36
N MET A 142 11.83 -7.41 0.47
CA MET A 142 10.95 -7.64 1.63
C MET A 142 9.50 -7.69 1.20
N SER A 143 8.69 -8.41 1.96
CA SER A 143 7.29 -8.64 1.64
C SER A 143 6.41 -7.39 1.77
N SER A 144 6.83 -6.44 2.61
CA SER A 144 6.07 -5.23 2.93
C SER A 144 6.93 -4.22 3.72
N THR A 145 6.52 -2.97 3.75
CA THR A 145 7.09 -1.94 4.63
C THR A 145 6.84 -2.25 6.11
N SER A 146 5.74 -2.91 6.44
CA SER A 146 5.47 -3.41 7.80
C SER A 146 6.46 -4.48 8.24
N GLU A 147 6.94 -5.34 7.33
CA GLU A 147 8.06 -6.25 7.62
C GLU A 147 9.32 -5.47 7.95
N LEU A 148 9.64 -4.42 7.20
CA LEU A 148 10.78 -3.55 7.48
C LEU A 148 10.67 -2.92 8.86
N VAL A 149 9.51 -2.39 9.22
CA VAL A 149 9.27 -1.82 10.56
C VAL A 149 9.51 -2.85 11.65
N PHE A 150 9.02 -4.09 11.51
CA PHE A 150 9.31 -5.15 12.49
C PHE A 150 10.81 -5.37 12.65
N ARG A 151 11.54 -5.51 11.54
CA ARG A 151 12.98 -5.76 11.53
C ARG A 151 13.78 -4.62 12.16
N LEU A 152 13.37 -3.37 11.90
CA LEU A 152 13.97 -2.20 12.55
C LEU A 152 13.75 -2.22 14.07
N LEU A 153 12.51 -2.49 14.52
CA LEU A 153 12.20 -2.60 15.94
C LEU A 153 12.99 -3.74 16.61
N TRP A 154 13.14 -4.85 15.91
CA TRP A 154 13.97 -5.97 16.38
C TRP A 154 15.44 -5.55 16.55
N GLN A 155 16.02 -4.92 15.52
CA GLN A 155 17.43 -4.52 15.51
C GLN A 155 17.73 -3.38 16.49
N LEU A 156 16.75 -2.53 16.78
CA LEU A 156 16.81 -1.50 17.83
C LEU A 156 16.66 -2.07 19.25
N GLY A 157 16.45 -3.37 19.41
CA GLY A 157 16.24 -4.00 20.71
C GLY A 157 14.87 -3.72 21.32
N ALA A 158 13.92 -3.20 20.53
CA ALA A 158 12.59 -2.77 21.00
C ALA A 158 11.53 -3.91 20.94
N TYR A 159 11.94 -5.14 20.67
CA TYR A 159 11.00 -6.26 20.58
C TYR A 159 10.28 -6.53 21.91
N ASP A 160 11.00 -6.48 23.02
CA ASP A 160 10.39 -6.79 24.32
C ASP A 160 9.34 -5.77 24.74
N GLU A 161 9.53 -4.50 24.38
CA GLU A 161 8.60 -3.38 24.61
C GLU A 161 7.49 -3.30 23.57
N MET A 162 7.54 -4.12 22.51
CA MET A 162 6.50 -4.11 21.47
C MET A 162 5.15 -4.48 22.05
N THR A 163 4.21 -3.56 21.96
CA THR A 163 2.84 -3.77 22.42
C THR A 163 2.02 -4.63 21.45
N LEU A 164 0.93 -5.22 21.93
CA LEU A 164 -0.05 -5.90 21.06
C LEU A 164 -0.59 -4.96 19.96
N GLN A 165 -0.76 -3.67 20.26
CA GLN A 165 -1.24 -2.69 19.28
C GLN A 165 -0.24 -2.49 18.13
N MET A 166 1.04 -2.33 18.43
CA MET A 166 2.10 -2.28 17.40
C MET A 166 2.12 -3.57 16.58
N ALA A 167 2.10 -4.72 17.24
CA ALA A 167 2.12 -6.03 16.59
C ALA A 167 0.90 -6.25 15.67
N GLN A 168 -0.30 -5.78 16.05
CA GLN A 168 -1.50 -5.83 15.21
C GLN A 168 -1.36 -4.97 13.95
N CYS A 169 -0.78 -3.77 14.07
CA CYS A 169 -0.53 -2.88 12.93
C CYS A 169 0.45 -3.53 11.94
N ILE A 170 1.58 -4.05 12.44
CA ILE A 170 2.59 -4.75 11.62
C ILE A 170 1.97 -5.96 10.93
N TYR A 171 1.28 -6.82 11.68
CA TYR A 171 0.67 -8.03 11.12
C TYR A 171 -0.37 -7.68 10.04
N CYS A 172 -1.19 -6.65 10.26
CA CYS A 172 -2.18 -6.21 9.27
C CYS A 172 -1.51 -5.76 7.98
N GLY A 173 -0.45 -4.96 8.05
CA GLY A 173 0.28 -4.51 6.87
C GLY A 173 0.92 -5.68 6.10
N MET A 174 1.68 -6.54 6.78
CA MET A 174 2.26 -7.74 6.17
C MET A 174 1.20 -8.63 5.51
N MET A 175 0.06 -8.83 6.17
CA MET A 175 -1.05 -9.66 5.68
C MET A 175 -1.70 -9.05 4.43
N THR A 176 -1.92 -7.76 4.41
CA THR A 176 -2.61 -7.12 3.27
C THR A 176 -1.74 -7.08 2.03
N ASP A 177 -0.46 -6.76 2.16
CA ASP A 177 0.47 -6.64 1.03
C ASP A 177 0.86 -7.99 0.41
N THR A 178 0.76 -9.07 1.19
CA THR A 178 1.00 -10.45 0.74
C THR A 178 -0.27 -11.22 0.37
N GLY A 179 -1.44 -10.54 0.34
CA GLY A 179 -2.71 -11.19 0.08
C GLY A 179 -3.00 -12.36 1.02
N ALA A 180 -2.90 -12.11 2.32
CA ALA A 180 -2.98 -13.12 3.37
C ALA A 180 -1.91 -14.23 3.21
N PHE A 181 -0.68 -13.81 2.91
CA PHE A 181 0.49 -14.69 2.74
C PHE A 181 0.36 -15.70 1.60
N THR A 182 -0.36 -15.35 0.54
CA THR A 182 -0.53 -16.19 -0.65
C THR A 182 0.45 -15.85 -1.78
N TYR A 183 1.07 -14.68 -1.74
CA TYR A 183 2.14 -14.26 -2.66
C TYR A 183 3.17 -13.39 -1.93
N ASN A 184 4.33 -13.20 -2.54
CA ASN A 184 5.47 -12.41 -2.00
C ASN A 184 5.83 -12.74 -0.53
N SER A 185 5.63 -14.00 -0.12
CA SER A 185 5.80 -14.45 1.26
C SER A 185 6.56 -15.78 1.38
N ASN A 186 7.39 -16.11 0.37
CA ASN A 186 8.15 -17.38 0.38
C ASN A 186 9.39 -17.33 1.28
N ALA A 187 9.83 -16.15 1.72
CA ALA A 187 10.99 -16.02 2.61
C ALA A 187 10.67 -16.60 4.00
N PRO A 188 11.48 -17.54 4.55
CA PRO A 188 11.24 -18.10 5.87
C PRO A 188 11.19 -17.05 6.98
N ALA A 189 11.89 -15.92 6.81
CA ALA A 189 11.88 -14.81 7.76
C ALA A 189 10.49 -14.20 7.96
N VAL A 190 9.63 -14.19 6.93
CA VAL A 190 8.24 -13.72 7.04
C VAL A 190 7.49 -14.54 8.10
N TYR A 191 7.63 -15.86 8.06
CA TYR A 191 6.95 -16.76 9.02
C TYR A 191 7.56 -16.72 10.42
N LEU A 192 8.86 -16.46 10.53
CA LEU A 192 9.51 -16.20 11.82
C LEU A 192 8.93 -14.94 12.46
N ILE A 193 8.81 -13.85 11.68
CA ILE A 193 8.22 -12.59 12.14
C ILE A 193 6.76 -12.81 12.54
N ILE A 194 5.97 -13.53 11.74
CA ILE A 194 4.59 -13.88 12.08
C ILE A 194 4.55 -14.63 13.43
N SER A 195 5.43 -15.59 13.65
CA SER A 195 5.52 -16.31 14.94
C SER A 195 5.71 -15.35 16.10
N HIS A 196 6.65 -14.41 15.99
CA HIS A 196 6.89 -13.39 17.02
C HIS A 196 5.70 -12.46 17.23
N LEU A 197 4.99 -12.07 16.17
CA LEU A 197 3.78 -11.26 16.30
C LEU A 197 2.64 -12.02 17.01
N LEU A 198 2.52 -13.34 16.76
CA LEU A 198 1.57 -14.20 17.48
C LEU A 198 1.96 -14.36 18.97
N GLU A 199 3.25 -14.45 19.31
CA GLU A 199 3.74 -14.43 20.69
C GLU A 199 3.36 -13.13 21.41
N LYS A 200 3.31 -12.00 20.70
CA LYS A 200 2.81 -10.72 21.24
C LYS A 200 1.27 -10.68 21.40
N GLY A 201 0.57 -11.77 21.08
CA GLY A 201 -0.86 -11.93 21.28
C GLY A 201 -1.74 -11.52 20.11
N VAL A 202 -1.18 -11.36 18.90
CA VAL A 202 -1.98 -11.07 17.71
C VAL A 202 -2.93 -12.25 17.43
N ASP A 203 -4.21 -11.96 17.41
CA ASP A 203 -5.25 -12.87 16.91
C ASP A 203 -5.36 -12.70 15.39
N LYS A 204 -4.66 -13.55 14.65
CA LYS A 204 -4.60 -13.51 13.19
C LYS A 204 -5.97 -13.68 12.52
N ASP A 205 -6.83 -14.51 13.10
CA ASP A 205 -8.16 -14.78 12.55
C ASP A 205 -9.06 -13.56 12.72
N ARG A 206 -8.95 -12.87 13.85
CA ARG A 206 -9.66 -11.61 14.10
C ARG A 206 -9.18 -10.50 13.16
N VAL A 207 -7.86 -10.38 12.93
CA VAL A 207 -7.31 -9.41 11.97
C VAL A 207 -7.79 -9.73 10.56
N TYR A 208 -7.69 -10.99 10.13
CA TYR A 208 -8.17 -11.43 8.83
C TYR A 208 -9.66 -11.13 8.61
N ASN A 209 -10.49 -11.46 9.60
CA ASN A 209 -11.92 -11.20 9.52
C ASN A 209 -12.25 -9.72 9.42
N ARG A 210 -11.53 -8.84 10.14
CA ARG A 210 -11.74 -7.39 10.06
C ARG A 210 -11.38 -6.79 8.73
N VAL A 211 -10.39 -7.34 8.05
CA VAL A 211 -9.92 -6.86 6.73
C VAL A 211 -10.73 -7.48 5.60
N TYR A 212 -10.91 -8.81 5.58
CA TYR A 212 -11.45 -9.52 4.43
C TYR A 212 -12.91 -9.97 4.57
N HIS A 213 -13.47 -9.97 5.79
CA HIS A 213 -14.86 -10.34 6.04
C HIS A 213 -15.70 -9.15 6.54
N ASN A 214 -15.38 -7.95 6.07
CA ASN A 214 -16.06 -6.70 6.47
C ASN A 214 -16.85 -6.07 5.31
N TYR A 215 -17.35 -6.89 4.40
CA TYR A 215 -18.11 -6.40 3.26
C TYR A 215 -19.60 -6.28 3.57
N SER A 216 -20.22 -5.18 3.14
CA SER A 216 -21.68 -5.06 3.16
C SER A 216 -22.34 -6.05 2.18
N PRO A 217 -23.63 -6.39 2.34
CA PRO A 217 -24.35 -7.18 1.34
C PRO A 217 -24.30 -6.55 -0.06
N GLN A 218 -24.31 -5.23 -0.16
CA GLN A 218 -24.20 -4.48 -1.41
C GLN A 218 -22.82 -4.65 -2.06
N ALA A 219 -21.75 -4.57 -1.25
CA ALA A 219 -20.39 -4.83 -1.72
C ALA A 219 -20.26 -6.25 -2.30
N ILE A 220 -20.78 -7.27 -1.61
CA ILE A 220 -20.76 -8.65 -2.12
C ILE A 220 -21.53 -8.76 -3.45
N LYS A 221 -22.73 -8.16 -3.53
CA LYS A 221 -23.51 -8.13 -4.76
C LYS A 221 -22.76 -7.43 -5.89
N PHE A 222 -22.08 -6.32 -5.59
CA PHE A 222 -21.30 -5.56 -6.56
C PHE A 222 -20.09 -6.36 -7.08
N ARG A 223 -19.31 -6.97 -6.20
CA ARG A 223 -18.20 -7.87 -6.56
C ARG A 223 -18.67 -9.01 -7.46
N SER A 224 -19.78 -9.64 -7.10
CA SER A 224 -20.39 -10.71 -7.88
C SER A 224 -20.86 -10.22 -9.25
N TYR A 225 -21.48 -9.04 -9.32
CA TYR A 225 -21.89 -8.41 -10.58
C TYR A 225 -20.69 -8.13 -11.48
N VAL A 226 -19.62 -7.55 -10.95
CA VAL A 226 -18.39 -7.25 -11.70
C VAL A 226 -17.82 -8.54 -12.30
N ILE A 227 -17.67 -9.60 -11.51
CA ILE A 227 -17.12 -10.86 -12.00
C ILE A 227 -18.06 -11.57 -12.96
N PHE A 228 -19.36 -11.61 -12.68
CA PHE A 228 -20.31 -12.35 -13.52
C PHE A 228 -20.69 -11.62 -14.81
N LYS A 229 -20.89 -10.29 -14.74
CA LYS A 229 -21.42 -9.50 -15.87
C LYS A 229 -20.36 -8.73 -16.65
N LYS A 230 -19.30 -8.27 -15.96
CA LYS A 230 -18.33 -7.32 -16.55
C LYS A 230 -17.01 -7.96 -16.95
N LEU A 231 -16.66 -9.10 -16.36
CA LEU A 231 -15.41 -9.78 -16.68
C LEU A 231 -15.37 -10.22 -18.15
N ARG A 232 -14.35 -9.79 -18.86
CA ARG A 232 -13.99 -10.18 -20.21
C ARG A 232 -12.73 -11.04 -20.15
N VAL A 233 -12.85 -12.32 -20.51
CA VAL A 233 -11.70 -13.23 -20.58
C VAL A 233 -11.25 -13.33 -22.04
N LEU A 234 -9.96 -13.18 -22.28
CA LEU A 234 -9.31 -13.30 -23.58
C LEU A 234 -8.39 -14.53 -23.57
N PRO A 235 -8.92 -15.73 -23.79
CA PRO A 235 -8.17 -16.98 -23.61
C PRO A 235 -6.91 -17.07 -24.47
N ALA A 236 -6.97 -16.57 -25.71
CA ALA A 236 -5.84 -16.58 -26.65
C ALA A 236 -4.66 -15.68 -26.21
N SER A 237 -4.91 -14.75 -25.28
CA SER A 237 -3.92 -13.83 -24.73
C SER A 237 -3.66 -14.08 -23.24
N HIS A 238 -4.18 -15.16 -22.66
CA HIS A 238 -4.10 -15.45 -21.23
C HIS A 238 -4.36 -14.23 -20.32
N ALA A 239 -5.28 -13.35 -20.75
CA ALA A 239 -5.59 -12.11 -20.08
C ALA A 239 -7.09 -11.99 -19.79
N ALA A 240 -7.42 -11.21 -18.78
CA ALA A 240 -8.80 -10.81 -18.48
C ALA A 240 -8.85 -9.35 -18.05
N TYR A 241 -9.98 -8.70 -18.29
CA TYR A 241 -10.21 -7.35 -17.78
C TYR A 241 -11.69 -7.12 -17.49
N TYR A 242 -11.98 -6.08 -16.75
CA TYR A 242 -13.34 -5.59 -16.53
C TYR A 242 -13.37 -4.07 -16.38
N THR A 243 -14.55 -3.50 -16.63
CA THR A 243 -14.81 -2.08 -16.49
C THR A 243 -15.85 -1.83 -15.39
N VAL A 244 -15.72 -0.75 -14.65
CA VAL A 244 -16.67 -0.30 -13.62
C VAL A 244 -16.96 1.19 -13.83
N THR A 245 -18.23 1.53 -14.04
CA THR A 245 -18.68 2.91 -14.23
C THR A 245 -19.17 3.54 -12.92
N ARG A 246 -19.25 4.88 -12.87
CA ARG A 246 -19.86 5.60 -11.74
C ARG A 246 -21.33 5.24 -11.53
N ASP A 247 -22.07 5.00 -12.60
CA ASP A 247 -23.47 4.59 -12.51
C ASP A 247 -23.61 3.23 -11.81
N GLU A 248 -22.74 2.30 -12.14
CA GLU A 248 -22.67 1.00 -11.46
C GLU A 248 -22.27 1.18 -9.99
N MET A 249 -21.28 2.02 -9.70
CA MET A 249 -20.89 2.33 -8.33
C MET A 249 -22.05 2.93 -7.53
N ARG A 250 -22.76 3.91 -8.09
CA ARG A 250 -23.97 4.51 -7.46
C ARG A 250 -25.07 3.47 -7.23
N ARG A 251 -25.34 2.64 -8.24
CA ARG A 251 -26.35 1.58 -8.16
C ARG A 251 -26.13 0.61 -7.00
N PHE A 252 -24.86 0.26 -6.74
CA PHE A 252 -24.49 -0.67 -5.69
C PHE A 252 -24.09 0.01 -4.37
N GLN A 253 -24.26 1.34 -4.25
CA GLN A 253 -23.89 2.10 -3.06
C GLN A 253 -22.42 1.88 -2.67
N PHE A 254 -21.53 1.95 -3.68
CA PHE A 254 -20.11 1.68 -3.52
C PHE A 254 -19.48 2.54 -2.40
N VAL A 255 -18.76 1.87 -1.53
CA VAL A 255 -17.86 2.45 -0.53
C VAL A 255 -16.43 2.12 -0.91
N ARG A 256 -15.51 3.03 -0.63
CA ARG A 256 -14.08 2.82 -0.91
C ARG A 256 -13.58 1.56 -0.18
N GLY A 257 -12.96 0.65 -0.93
CA GLY A 257 -12.55 -0.69 -0.44
C GLY A 257 -13.45 -1.83 -0.93
N ASP A 258 -14.70 -1.58 -1.34
CA ASP A 258 -15.64 -2.64 -1.76
C ASP A 258 -15.11 -3.51 -2.91
N LEU A 259 -14.31 -2.94 -3.81
CA LEU A 259 -13.73 -3.66 -4.95
C LEU A 259 -12.26 -4.07 -4.70
N GLU A 260 -11.74 -3.89 -3.50
CA GLU A 260 -10.38 -4.32 -3.16
C GLU A 260 -10.21 -5.83 -3.40
N GLY A 261 -9.13 -6.20 -4.07
CA GLY A 261 -8.85 -7.60 -4.40
C GLY A 261 -9.72 -8.23 -5.51
N VAL A 262 -10.74 -7.55 -6.05
CA VAL A 262 -11.53 -8.09 -7.16
C VAL A 262 -10.67 -8.35 -8.40
N VAL A 263 -9.67 -7.50 -8.65
CA VAL A 263 -8.71 -7.67 -9.75
C VAL A 263 -7.87 -8.95 -9.63
N ASN A 264 -7.73 -9.52 -8.42
CA ASN A 264 -7.02 -10.77 -8.19
C ASN A 264 -7.86 -12.02 -8.52
N ILE A 265 -9.19 -11.90 -8.54
CA ILE A 265 -10.08 -13.05 -8.73
C ILE A 265 -9.83 -13.76 -10.08
N PRO A 266 -9.66 -13.05 -11.22
CA PRO A 266 -9.38 -13.70 -12.50
C PRO A 266 -8.06 -14.48 -12.53
N GLN A 267 -7.08 -14.15 -11.66
CA GLN A 267 -5.82 -14.91 -11.57
C GLN A 267 -6.02 -16.38 -11.16
N LYS A 268 -7.20 -16.72 -10.62
CA LYS A 268 -7.59 -18.11 -10.32
C LYS A 268 -7.99 -18.91 -11.58
N ILE A 269 -8.15 -18.26 -12.73
CA ILE A 269 -8.42 -18.93 -14.01
C ILE A 269 -7.13 -19.62 -14.45
N LYS A 270 -7.24 -20.91 -14.76
CA LYS A 270 -6.09 -21.74 -15.18
C LYS A 270 -5.35 -21.07 -16.35
N LYS A 271 -4.03 -20.91 -16.23
CA LYS A 271 -3.13 -20.31 -17.21
C LYS A 271 -3.33 -18.80 -17.45
N LEU A 272 -4.18 -18.11 -16.71
CA LEU A 272 -4.28 -16.66 -16.83
C LEU A 272 -2.98 -16.01 -16.33
N LYS A 273 -2.44 -15.06 -17.09
CA LYS A 273 -1.21 -14.35 -16.77
C LYS A 273 -1.45 -12.89 -16.37
N LEU A 274 -2.55 -12.29 -16.85
CA LEU A 274 -2.82 -10.87 -16.66
C LEU A 274 -4.30 -10.62 -16.33
N SER A 275 -4.54 -9.80 -15.32
CA SER A 275 -5.86 -9.27 -14.98
C SER A 275 -5.81 -7.75 -14.88
N ILE A 276 -6.75 -7.04 -15.52
CA ILE A 276 -6.82 -5.59 -15.53
C ILE A 276 -8.20 -5.12 -15.06
N SER A 277 -8.22 -4.16 -14.15
CA SER A 277 -9.40 -3.42 -13.71
C SER A 277 -9.38 -2.01 -14.25
N LEU A 278 -10.45 -1.57 -14.89
CA LEU A 278 -10.71 -0.18 -15.24
C LEU A 278 -11.88 0.34 -14.43
N ARG A 279 -11.70 1.41 -13.70
CA ARG A 279 -12.74 2.01 -12.87
C ARG A 279 -12.75 3.53 -13.05
N GLU A 280 -13.92 4.09 -13.35
CA GLU A 280 -14.09 5.55 -13.32
C GLU A 280 -13.74 6.10 -11.93
N ASP A 281 -13.06 7.22 -11.89
CA ASP A 281 -12.77 7.92 -10.63
C ASP A 281 -14.08 8.43 -10.02
N THR A 282 -14.23 8.36 -8.70
CA THR A 282 -15.45 8.75 -8.01
C THR A 282 -15.72 10.25 -8.00
N GLU A 283 -14.66 11.08 -8.17
CA GLU A 283 -14.73 12.52 -8.00
C GLU A 283 -14.38 13.28 -9.29
N LYS A 284 -13.43 12.77 -10.09
CA LYS A 284 -12.90 13.43 -11.29
C LYS A 284 -13.49 12.85 -12.55
N ASP A 285 -14.10 13.71 -13.37
CA ASP A 285 -14.62 13.31 -14.68
C ASP A 285 -13.47 12.93 -15.62
N GLN A 286 -13.76 12.03 -16.57
CA GLN A 286 -12.79 11.60 -17.57
C GLN A 286 -11.48 11.02 -16.96
N VAL A 287 -11.54 10.48 -15.75
CA VAL A 287 -10.40 9.84 -15.11
C VAL A 287 -10.73 8.38 -14.83
N ILE A 288 -9.88 7.49 -15.36
CA ILE A 288 -9.97 6.05 -15.16
C ILE A 288 -8.82 5.58 -14.28
N ARG A 289 -9.15 4.94 -13.18
CA ARG A 289 -8.19 4.22 -12.33
C ARG A 289 -7.95 2.84 -12.92
N VAL A 290 -6.68 2.50 -13.09
CA VAL A 290 -6.26 1.22 -13.65
C VAL A 290 -5.53 0.42 -12.56
N SER A 291 -5.88 -0.86 -12.43
CA SER A 291 -5.12 -1.78 -11.58
C SER A 291 -4.80 -3.03 -12.39
N LEU A 292 -3.54 -3.47 -12.30
CA LEU A 292 -3.03 -4.66 -12.98
C LEU A 292 -2.56 -5.68 -11.95
N ARG A 293 -2.80 -6.95 -12.25
CA ARG A 293 -2.21 -8.07 -11.52
C ARG A 293 -1.74 -9.11 -12.52
N SER A 294 -0.58 -9.66 -12.26
CA SER A 294 0.03 -10.66 -13.13
C SER A 294 0.58 -11.86 -12.36
N GLY A 295 0.97 -12.87 -13.08
CA GLY A 295 1.53 -14.09 -12.56
C GLY A 295 1.89 -15.06 -13.67
N ASN A 296 2.25 -16.30 -13.30
CA ASN A 296 2.63 -17.34 -14.27
C ASN A 296 3.74 -16.89 -15.24
N GLY A 297 4.75 -16.13 -14.72
CA GLY A 297 5.92 -15.68 -15.48
C GLY A 297 5.72 -14.43 -16.35
N PHE A 298 4.61 -13.73 -16.18
CA PHE A 298 4.40 -12.39 -16.78
C PHE A 298 4.42 -11.32 -15.68
N HIS A 299 5.12 -10.21 -15.93
CA HIS A 299 5.24 -9.07 -15.02
C HIS A 299 4.56 -7.83 -15.60
N CYS A 300 3.57 -7.28 -14.89
CA CYS A 300 2.70 -6.23 -15.41
C CYS A 300 3.21 -4.80 -15.20
N ARG A 301 4.27 -4.58 -14.41
CA ARG A 301 4.78 -3.24 -14.09
C ARG A 301 5.12 -2.44 -15.34
N LYS A 302 5.92 -3.01 -16.25
CA LYS A 302 6.33 -2.33 -17.47
C LYS A 302 5.14 -1.94 -18.36
N MET A 303 4.13 -2.80 -18.44
CA MET A 303 2.88 -2.48 -19.13
C MET A 303 2.14 -1.30 -18.48
N ALA A 304 2.16 -1.20 -17.15
CA ALA A 304 1.57 -0.07 -16.42
C ALA A 304 2.29 1.25 -16.73
N GLU A 305 3.61 1.22 -16.78
CA GLU A 305 4.45 2.38 -17.12
C GLU A 305 4.22 2.84 -18.57
N GLU A 306 4.19 1.92 -19.53
CA GLU A 306 4.09 2.22 -20.97
C GLU A 306 2.69 2.65 -21.42
N PHE A 307 1.62 2.08 -20.86
CA PHE A 307 0.26 2.24 -21.36
C PHE A 307 -0.70 2.97 -20.42
N PHE A 308 -0.40 3.01 -19.12
CA PHE A 308 -1.35 3.48 -18.11
C PHE A 308 -0.81 4.61 -17.23
N HIS A 309 0.33 5.22 -17.59
CA HIS A 309 0.96 6.32 -16.83
C HIS A 309 1.09 5.99 -15.34
N GLY A 310 1.59 4.79 -15.04
CA GLY A 310 1.62 4.25 -13.70
C GLY A 310 2.91 3.54 -13.34
N GLY A 311 2.82 2.58 -12.42
CA GLY A 311 3.93 1.80 -11.91
C GLY A 311 3.49 0.90 -10.77
N GLY A 312 4.43 0.39 -9.99
CA GLY A 312 4.16 -0.50 -8.85
C GLY A 312 5.16 -1.64 -8.76
N HIS A 313 4.72 -2.75 -8.17
CA HIS A 313 5.51 -3.99 -8.12
C HIS A 313 5.45 -4.76 -9.45
N GLU A 314 6.35 -5.73 -9.61
CA GLU A 314 6.42 -6.56 -10.82
C GLU A 314 5.07 -7.20 -11.19
N ASP A 315 4.37 -7.76 -10.20
CA ASP A 315 3.10 -8.48 -10.39
C ASP A 315 1.86 -7.73 -9.92
N ALA A 316 2.02 -6.53 -9.36
CA ALA A 316 0.93 -5.69 -8.86
C ALA A 316 1.23 -4.21 -9.17
N ALA A 317 0.63 -3.70 -10.23
CA ALA A 317 0.85 -2.35 -10.70
C ALA A 317 -0.48 -1.61 -10.86
N GLY A 318 -0.41 -0.31 -10.96
CA GLY A 318 -1.57 0.54 -11.19
C GLY A 318 -1.24 1.70 -12.12
N GLY A 319 -2.27 2.45 -12.49
CA GLY A 319 -2.09 3.63 -13.35
C GLY A 319 -3.36 4.46 -13.43
N ARG A 320 -3.29 5.47 -14.29
CA ARG A 320 -4.38 6.41 -14.51
C ARG A 320 -4.44 6.81 -15.98
N LEU A 321 -5.65 6.89 -16.50
CA LEU A 321 -5.91 7.44 -17.83
C LEU A 321 -6.85 8.65 -17.72
N GLU A 322 -6.66 9.64 -18.58
CA GLU A 322 -7.55 10.82 -18.70
C GLU A 322 -8.34 10.71 -19.99
N CYS A 323 -9.41 9.90 -19.95
CA CYS A 323 -10.25 9.58 -21.11
C CYS A 323 -11.57 8.98 -20.65
N SER A 324 -12.47 8.65 -21.59
CA SER A 324 -13.69 7.86 -21.32
C SER A 324 -13.37 6.41 -20.99
N ILE A 325 -14.33 5.70 -20.41
CA ILE A 325 -14.18 4.28 -20.08
C ILE A 325 -14.04 3.41 -21.35
N GLU A 326 -14.69 3.80 -22.43
CA GLU A 326 -14.62 3.14 -23.73
C GLU A 326 -13.22 3.30 -24.37
N GLU A 327 -12.65 4.52 -24.30
CA GLU A 327 -11.29 4.77 -24.76
C GLU A 327 -10.26 4.03 -23.93
N ALA A 328 -10.43 3.97 -22.61
CA ALA A 328 -9.58 3.19 -21.71
C ALA A 328 -9.63 1.68 -22.04
N GLU A 329 -10.81 1.15 -22.40
CA GLU A 329 -10.94 -0.24 -22.86
C GLU A 329 -10.12 -0.49 -24.13
N GLN A 330 -10.11 0.46 -25.08
CA GLN A 330 -9.26 0.36 -26.28
C GLN A 330 -7.76 0.40 -25.93
N VAL A 331 -7.36 1.18 -24.93
CA VAL A 331 -5.97 1.18 -24.45
C VAL A 331 -5.59 -0.19 -23.89
N VAL A 332 -6.46 -0.81 -23.09
CA VAL A 332 -6.24 -2.18 -22.56
C VAL A 332 -6.07 -3.19 -23.68
N LEU A 333 -6.92 -3.16 -24.70
CA LEU A 333 -6.83 -4.09 -25.82
C LEU A 333 -5.52 -3.90 -26.62
N ARG A 334 -5.08 -2.65 -26.82
CA ARG A 334 -3.78 -2.35 -27.44
C ARG A 334 -2.61 -2.86 -26.59
N ALA A 335 -2.65 -2.63 -25.27
CA ALA A 335 -1.62 -3.10 -24.34
C ALA A 335 -1.50 -4.64 -24.37
N ILE A 336 -2.63 -5.37 -24.29
CA ILE A 336 -2.65 -6.82 -24.37
C ILE A 336 -2.10 -7.31 -25.72
N MET A 337 -2.42 -6.62 -26.81
CA MET A 337 -1.91 -6.98 -28.13
C MET A 337 -0.39 -6.75 -28.25
N ALA A 338 0.12 -5.63 -27.71
CA ALA A 338 1.56 -5.31 -27.72
C ALA A 338 2.37 -6.36 -26.94
N TYR A 339 1.81 -6.91 -25.86
CA TYR A 339 2.45 -7.91 -25.01
C TYR A 339 2.05 -9.36 -25.35
N LYS A 340 1.41 -9.59 -26.50
CA LYS A 340 0.83 -10.89 -26.87
C LYS A 340 1.83 -12.07 -26.81
N GLU A 341 3.07 -11.85 -27.22
CA GLU A 341 4.10 -12.90 -27.23
C GLU A 341 4.54 -13.28 -25.80
N GLN A 342 4.58 -12.31 -24.89
CA GLN A 342 4.94 -12.53 -23.49
C GLN A 342 3.77 -13.14 -22.69
N LEU A 343 2.55 -12.87 -23.11
CA LEU A 343 1.32 -13.44 -22.54
C LEU A 343 1.02 -14.86 -23.02
N ARG A 344 1.64 -15.33 -24.09
CA ARG A 344 1.57 -16.73 -24.53
C ARG A 344 2.47 -17.61 -23.66
#